data_d4014b834e1dfa4c59057e6a6e1afb22
#
_entry.id   d4014b834e1dfa4c59057e6a6e1afb22
#
_cell.length_a   1.000
_cell.length_b   1.000
_cell.length_c   1.000
_cell.angle_alpha   90.00
_cell.angle_beta   90.00
_cell.angle_gamma   90.00
#
_symmetry.space_group_name_H-M   'P 1'
#
loop_
_entity.id
_entity.type
_entity.pdbx_description
1 polymer ?
#
loop_
_entity_poly.entity_id
_entity_poly.type
_entity_poly.pdbx_seq_one_letter_code
_entity_poly.pdbx_strand_id
1 'polypeptide(L)'
;IDDARVTKAKQDIRAYETALNLYRMDNFRYPTTEQGLQSLVTRPADPNIKNWKEGGYIDGMKKDPWGNDYAYIAPGTRGDYDLYTLGADGQPGGEGPDADIGNWNIE
;
A
#
# COMPACT_ATOMS: atom_id res chain seq x y z
N ILE A 1 7.79 -18.89 -15.41
CA ILE A 1 8.08 -19.34 -14.04
C ILE A 1 7.68 -18.23 -13.08
N ASP A 2 6.82 -18.54 -12.14
CA ASP A 2 6.40 -17.58 -11.14
C ASP A 2 7.53 -17.35 -10.13
N ASP A 3 7.85 -16.09 -9.92
CA ASP A 3 8.77 -15.71 -8.86
C ASP A 3 7.98 -15.57 -7.56
N ALA A 4 8.36 -16.32 -6.53
CA ALA A 4 7.68 -16.27 -5.23
C ALA A 4 7.69 -14.86 -4.63
N ARG A 5 8.71 -14.06 -4.92
CA ARG A 5 8.78 -12.67 -4.46
C ARG A 5 7.73 -11.80 -5.13
N VAL A 6 7.48 -12.01 -6.42
CA VAL A 6 6.41 -11.30 -7.13
C VAL A 6 5.05 -11.64 -6.52
N THR A 7 4.81 -12.92 -6.26
CA THR A 7 3.58 -13.38 -5.61
C THR A 7 3.41 -12.75 -4.23
N LYS A 8 4.48 -12.71 -3.44
CA LYS A 8 4.46 -12.10 -2.10
C LYS A 8 4.12 -10.61 -2.18
N ALA A 9 4.72 -9.88 -3.13
CA ALA A 9 4.43 -8.47 -3.31
C ALA A 9 2.95 -8.24 -3.64
N LYS A 10 2.38 -9.07 -4.52
CA LYS A 10 0.95 -8.97 -4.84
C LYS A 10 0.08 -9.23 -3.61
N GLN A 11 0.45 -10.21 -2.79
CA GLN A 11 -0.28 -10.50 -1.56
C GLN A 11 -0.21 -9.33 -0.57
N ASP A 12 0.96 -8.72 -0.42
CA ASP A 12 1.14 -7.57 0.47
C ASP A 12 0.29 -6.39 0.03
N ILE A 13 0.28 -6.12 -1.29
CA ILE A 13 -0.52 -5.02 -1.84
C ILE A 13 -2.02 -5.27 -1.58
N ARG A 14 -2.49 -6.49 -1.77
CA ARG A 14 -3.90 -6.83 -1.48
C ARG A 14 -4.23 -6.65 0.00
N ALA A 15 -3.30 -7.01 0.89
CA ALA A 15 -3.50 -6.81 2.33
C ALA A 15 -3.61 -5.32 2.67
N TYR A 16 -2.77 -4.49 2.08
CA TYR A 16 -2.86 -3.05 2.25
C TYR A 16 -4.16 -2.49 1.67
N GLU A 17 -4.59 -2.97 0.50
CA GLU A 17 -5.86 -2.52 -0.09
C GLU A 17 -7.04 -2.82 0.82
N THR A 18 -7.07 -4.01 1.41
CA THR A 18 -8.12 -4.38 2.36
C THR A 18 -8.12 -3.43 3.55
N ALA A 19 -6.95 -3.15 4.11
CA ALA A 19 -6.81 -2.24 5.23
C ALA A 19 -7.21 -0.80 4.85
N LEU A 20 -6.82 -0.34 3.67
CA LEU A 20 -7.18 0.99 3.17
C LEU A 20 -8.68 1.14 2.99
N ASN A 21 -9.36 0.11 2.50
CA ASN A 21 -10.81 0.13 2.35
C ASN A 21 -11.52 0.20 3.70
N LEU A 22 -11.03 -0.53 4.70
CA LEU A 22 -11.57 -0.45 6.05
C LEU A 22 -11.35 0.93 6.66
N TYR A 23 -10.17 1.50 6.46
CA TYR A 23 -9.86 2.86 6.92
C TYR A 23 -10.85 3.87 6.32
N ARG A 24 -11.09 3.78 5.02
CA ARG A 24 -12.03 4.67 4.33
C ARG A 24 -13.47 4.48 4.82
N MET A 25 -13.87 3.25 5.11
CA MET A 25 -15.20 2.99 5.64
C MET A 25 -15.43 3.68 6.97
N ASP A 26 -14.41 3.72 7.83
CA ASP A 26 -14.50 4.33 9.15
C ASP A 26 -14.34 5.86 9.10
N ASN A 27 -13.47 6.36 8.24
CA ASN A 27 -13.02 7.75 8.28
C ASN A 27 -13.44 8.59 7.06
N PHE A 28 -14.14 7.97 6.11
CA PHE A 28 -14.70 8.62 4.92
C PHE A 28 -13.66 9.18 3.95
N ARG A 29 -12.41 8.73 4.07
CA ARG A 29 -11.31 9.13 3.19
C ARG A 29 -10.18 8.12 3.28
N TYR A 30 -9.34 8.09 2.25
CA TYR A 30 -8.08 7.38 2.31
C TYR A 30 -7.02 8.26 2.98
N PRO A 31 -5.95 7.69 3.57
CA PRO A 31 -4.83 8.48 4.04
C PRO A 31 -4.25 9.35 2.92
N THR A 32 -3.75 10.52 3.27
CA THR A 32 -3.01 11.36 2.30
C THR A 32 -1.64 10.74 2.05
N THR A 33 -0.96 11.19 0.99
CA THR A 33 0.41 10.76 0.71
C THR A 33 1.33 11.00 1.92
N GLU A 34 1.17 12.15 2.57
CA GLU A 34 1.98 12.51 3.74
C GLU A 34 1.69 11.61 4.94
N GLN A 35 0.43 11.28 5.17
CA GLN A 35 0.03 10.37 6.24
C GLN A 35 0.50 8.94 5.93
N GLY A 36 0.43 8.55 4.67
CA GLY A 36 0.95 7.30 4.17
C GLY A 36 0.31 6.05 4.75
N LEU A 37 0.91 4.92 4.43
CA LEU A 37 0.48 3.62 4.93
C LEU A 37 0.64 3.48 6.44
N GLN A 38 1.47 4.30 7.07
CA GLN A 38 1.63 4.33 8.52
C GLN A 38 0.32 4.60 9.23
N SER A 39 -0.62 5.30 8.58
CA SER A 39 -1.95 5.57 9.13
C SER A 39 -2.78 4.31 9.37
N LEU A 40 -2.38 3.18 8.77
CA LEU A 40 -3.05 1.90 8.99
C LEU A 40 -2.59 1.22 10.29
N VAL A 41 -1.47 1.66 10.83
CA VAL A 41 -0.86 1.09 12.04
C VAL A 41 -0.97 2.04 13.22
N THR A 42 -0.79 3.34 12.97
CA THR A 42 -0.79 4.39 13.99
C THR A 42 -1.80 5.47 13.61
N ARG A 43 -2.60 5.88 14.56
CA ARG A 43 -3.59 6.93 14.33
C ARG A 43 -2.91 8.22 13.86
N PRO A 44 -3.30 8.75 12.68
CA PRO A 44 -2.73 10.02 12.23
C PRO A 44 -3.16 11.18 13.13
N ALA A 45 -2.27 12.17 13.26
CA ALA A 45 -2.55 13.37 14.02
C ALA A 45 -3.37 14.36 13.18
N ASP A 46 -4.58 13.96 12.84
CA ASP A 46 -5.49 14.73 11.99
C ASP A 46 -6.85 14.78 12.70
N PRO A 47 -7.34 15.99 13.07
CA PRO A 47 -8.62 16.11 13.77
C PRO A 47 -9.82 15.63 12.94
N ASN A 48 -9.67 15.49 11.63
CA ASN A 48 -10.73 14.95 10.77
C ASN A 48 -10.82 13.43 10.83
N ILE A 49 -9.83 12.75 11.40
CA ILE A 49 -9.83 11.30 11.58
C ILE A 49 -10.41 10.99 12.95
N LYS A 50 -11.74 10.83 13.00
CA LYS A 50 -12.48 10.72 14.25
C LYS A 50 -12.82 9.28 14.65
N ASN A 51 -12.81 8.38 13.70
CA ASN A 51 -13.26 7.00 13.90
C ASN A 51 -12.17 5.99 13.63
N TRP A 52 -10.91 6.36 13.88
CA TRP A 52 -9.79 5.47 13.68
C TRP A 52 -9.93 4.25 14.59
N LYS A 53 -9.78 3.07 13.99
CA LYS A 53 -9.99 1.79 14.68
C LYS A 53 -8.90 1.55 15.71
N GLU A 54 -9.29 1.31 16.95
CA GLU A 54 -8.35 0.94 18.00
C GLU A 54 -7.64 -0.36 17.62
N GLY A 55 -6.32 -0.38 17.73
CA GLY A 55 -5.49 -1.51 17.31
C GLY A 55 -5.04 -1.44 15.87
N GLY A 56 -5.61 -0.54 15.07
CA GLY A 56 -5.20 -0.33 13.68
C GLY A 56 -5.92 -1.23 12.69
N TYR A 57 -5.52 -1.11 11.43
CA TYR A 57 -6.15 -1.77 10.29
C TYR A 57 -5.31 -2.90 9.72
N ILE A 58 -4.04 -2.97 10.09
CA ILE A 58 -3.10 -4.01 9.66
C ILE A 58 -2.12 -4.26 10.79
N ASP A 59 -1.57 -5.46 10.87
CA ASP A 59 -0.74 -5.88 11.99
C ASP A 59 0.59 -5.10 12.08
N GLY A 60 1.10 -4.66 10.98
CA GLY A 60 2.34 -3.89 10.95
C GLY A 60 2.71 -3.48 9.54
N MET A 61 3.71 -2.63 9.42
CA MET A 61 4.22 -2.21 8.12
C MET A 61 4.95 -3.37 7.45
N LYS A 62 4.77 -3.47 6.13
CA LYS A 62 5.38 -4.52 5.33
C LYS A 62 6.47 -3.91 4.45
N LYS A 63 7.58 -4.63 4.34
CA LYS A 63 8.58 -4.36 3.31
C LYS A 63 8.28 -5.21 2.10
N ASP A 64 8.63 -4.71 0.91
CA ASP A 64 8.56 -5.56 -0.26
C ASP A 64 9.62 -6.67 -0.16
N PRO A 65 9.52 -7.71 -1.00
CA PRO A 65 10.45 -8.85 -0.92
C PRO A 65 11.92 -8.50 -1.20
N TRP A 66 12.17 -7.30 -1.71
CA TRP A 66 13.52 -6.80 -2.01
C TRP A 66 14.03 -5.82 -0.96
N GLY A 67 13.30 -5.66 0.16
CA GLY A 67 13.73 -4.88 1.31
C GLY A 67 13.37 -3.41 1.30
N ASN A 68 12.54 -2.98 0.37
CA ASN A 68 12.11 -1.58 0.24
C ASN A 68 10.69 -1.38 0.77
N ASP A 69 10.37 -0.15 1.13
CA ASP A 69 9.01 0.20 1.50
C ASP A 69 8.12 0.21 0.26
N TYR A 70 6.85 -0.17 0.42
CA TYR A 70 5.86 0.06 -0.63
C TYR A 70 5.59 1.56 -0.75
N ALA A 71 5.46 2.03 -1.99
CA ALA A 71 5.15 3.43 -2.26
C ALA A 71 3.63 3.65 -2.21
N TYR A 72 3.21 4.79 -1.70
CA TYR A 72 1.81 5.15 -1.60
C TYR A 72 1.61 6.62 -1.95
N ILE A 73 0.71 6.90 -2.87
CA ILE A 73 0.38 8.25 -3.32
C ILE A 73 -1.14 8.40 -3.36
N ALA A 74 -1.68 9.39 -2.70
CA ALA A 74 -3.10 9.70 -2.73
C ALA A 74 -3.32 11.21 -2.84
N PRO A 75 -4.11 11.67 -3.82
CA PRO A 75 -4.80 10.86 -4.83
C PRO A 75 -3.82 10.21 -5.79
N GLY A 76 -4.24 9.07 -6.36
CA GLY A 76 -3.43 8.33 -7.31
C GLY A 76 -3.51 8.88 -8.73
N THR A 77 -2.65 8.37 -9.59
CA THR A 77 -2.69 8.71 -11.02
C THR A 77 -3.65 7.81 -11.80
N ARG A 78 -3.98 6.63 -11.23
CA ARG A 78 -4.86 5.63 -11.86
C ARG A 78 -6.15 5.38 -11.09
N GLY A 79 -6.33 6.04 -9.95
CA GLY A 79 -7.50 5.85 -9.09
C GLY A 79 -7.36 6.68 -7.84
N ASP A 80 -8.05 6.28 -6.78
CA ASP A 80 -8.07 7.01 -5.51
C ASP A 80 -6.70 7.04 -4.84
N TYR A 81 -5.89 6.03 -5.08
CA TYR A 81 -4.50 5.98 -4.63
C TYR A 81 -3.69 5.06 -5.54
N ASP A 82 -2.37 5.26 -5.54
CA ASP A 82 -1.42 4.34 -6.15
C ASP A 82 -0.60 3.70 -5.01
N LEU A 83 -0.54 2.38 -5.02
CA LEU A 83 0.20 1.59 -4.02
C LEU A 83 1.02 0.57 -4.79
N TYR A 84 2.35 0.61 -4.67
CA TYR A 84 3.19 -0.18 -5.55
C TYR A 84 4.59 -0.43 -5.00
N THR A 85 5.29 -1.36 -5.64
CA THR A 85 6.73 -1.57 -5.52
C THR A 85 7.36 -1.48 -6.91
N LEU A 86 8.60 -1.03 -6.96
CA LEU A 86 9.36 -0.96 -8.23
C LEU A 86 10.08 -2.27 -8.58
N GLY A 87 9.86 -3.33 -7.80
CA GLY A 87 10.46 -4.62 -8.07
C GLY A 87 11.90 -4.73 -7.62
N ALA A 88 12.58 -5.74 -8.18
CA ALA A 88 13.92 -6.11 -7.74
C ALA A 88 14.97 -5.03 -8.03
N ASP A 89 14.82 -4.27 -9.12
CA ASP A 89 15.80 -3.26 -9.51
C ASP A 89 15.56 -1.88 -8.89
N GLY A 90 14.41 -1.65 -8.26
CA GLY A 90 14.08 -0.37 -7.66
C GLY A 90 13.95 0.78 -8.65
N GLN A 91 13.74 0.46 -9.92
CA GLN A 91 13.63 1.45 -11.00
C GLN A 91 12.27 1.34 -11.67
N PRO A 92 11.70 2.45 -12.16
CA PRO A 92 10.45 2.39 -12.90
C PRO A 92 10.58 1.51 -14.16
N GLY A 93 9.51 0.78 -14.46
CA GLY A 93 9.46 -0.11 -15.62
C GLY A 93 10.05 -1.48 -15.30
N GLY A 94 10.64 -2.11 -16.31
CA GLY A 94 11.24 -3.42 -16.17
C GLY A 94 10.29 -4.57 -16.49
N GLU A 95 10.81 -5.78 -16.43
CA GLU A 95 10.08 -7.00 -16.73
C GLU A 95 10.39 -8.08 -15.69
N GLY A 96 9.48 -9.06 -15.57
CA GLY A 96 9.65 -10.14 -14.60
C GLY A 96 9.82 -9.62 -13.18
N PRO A 97 10.85 -10.05 -12.44
CA PRO A 97 11.07 -9.57 -11.08
C PRO A 97 11.39 -8.08 -10.96
N ASP A 98 11.80 -7.45 -12.07
CA ASP A 98 12.11 -6.01 -12.11
C ASP A 98 10.90 -5.16 -12.43
N ALA A 99 9.77 -5.77 -12.79
CA ALA A 99 8.57 -5.02 -13.16
C ALA A 99 7.95 -4.31 -11.96
N ASP A 100 7.33 -3.16 -12.23
CA ASP A 100 6.53 -2.46 -11.23
C ASP A 100 5.28 -3.28 -10.92
N ILE A 101 4.97 -3.42 -9.64
CA ILE A 101 3.80 -4.15 -9.18
C ILE A 101 2.96 -3.20 -8.34
N GLY A 102 1.74 -2.93 -8.79
CA GLY A 102 0.88 -1.98 -8.11
C GLY A 102 -0.56 -2.43 -8.06
N ASN A 103 -1.35 -1.68 -7.31
CA ASN A 103 -2.78 -1.99 -7.16
C ASN A 103 -3.57 -1.94 -8.48
N TRP A 104 -2.96 -1.44 -9.54
CA TRP A 104 -3.58 -1.40 -10.87
C TRP A 104 -3.30 -2.64 -11.73
N ASN A 105 -2.37 -3.51 -11.34
CA ASN A 105 -1.94 -4.63 -12.19
C ASN A 105 -1.72 -5.95 -11.45
N ILE A 106 -2.30 -6.11 -10.28
CA ILE A 106 -2.07 -7.33 -9.47
C ILE A 106 -3.09 -8.44 -9.73
N GLU A 107 -4.07 -8.18 -10.57
CA GLU A 107 -5.07 -9.19 -10.91
C GLU A 107 -4.65 -10.08 -12.07
#